data_9ba665ea2856beda92a97364c733395e
#
_entry.id   9ba665ea2856beda92a97364c733395e
#
_cell.length_a   1.000
_cell.length_b   1.000
_cell.length_c   1.000
_cell.angle_alpha   90.00
_cell.angle_beta   90.00
_cell.angle_gamma   90.00
#
_symmetry.space_group_name_H-M   'P 1'
#
loop_
_entity.id
_entity.type
_entity.pdbx_description
1 polymer ?
#
loop_
_entity_poly.entity_id
_entity_poly.type
_entity_poly.pdbx_seq_one_letter_code
_entity_poly.pdbx_strand_id
1 'polypeptide(L)'
;MTRIRVRAPKRLSGTVEVPGDKSISHRAALFGAIASGRTEVTGYLEAEDCLNTLKAVRALGVLVTRKGPGHYLVDGAGLFGLREPEQVIDLGNSGTAVRLLMGVLAGQPFWTFLTGDDSLRRRPMGRVGEPLTRMGATVVGREDGSRLPLGVRGARPLKAIAYDSPVASAQVKTALLLAGLWADGPVTVTEPVRSRDHTERMLTGFGARLSVDGRTVTLTPGAELRGQGVAVPGDISSAAFLLVAGTIARGAEITVTGVGVNETRAGLLDALEAMGAPVGRSHGALAAGEPVADLTTRSATLRGALVGGPIIPRLIDEVPVLAVAACMAEGRTRITDAAELRVKESDRIRSIAGELGKLGARITEAPDGLEIEGGARLRGACVQSGGDHRMAMALCVAGLVADGETVVEDTECIRTSYPGFVDTVNALAGTRCVEELP
;
A
#
# COMPACT_ATOMS: atom_id res chain seq x y z
N MET A 1 -5.49 -9.27 22.64
CA MET A 1 -4.77 -8.31 21.79
C MET A 1 -3.33 -8.75 21.73
N THR A 2 -2.82 -9.02 20.54
CA THR A 2 -1.42 -9.39 20.37
C THR A 2 -0.51 -8.20 20.62
N ARG A 3 0.62 -8.41 21.23
CA ARG A 3 1.62 -7.39 21.55
C ARG A 3 2.97 -7.85 21.03
N ILE A 4 3.82 -6.90 20.70
CA ILE A 4 5.20 -7.17 20.32
C ILE A 4 6.12 -6.43 21.29
N ARG A 5 7.06 -7.18 21.86
CA ARG A 5 8.17 -6.67 22.65
C ARG A 5 9.37 -6.48 21.76
N VAL A 6 10.04 -5.33 21.86
CA VAL A 6 11.23 -5.00 21.09
C VAL A 6 12.34 -4.55 22.04
N ARG A 7 13.54 -5.06 21.80
CA ARG A 7 14.79 -4.65 22.46
C ARG A 7 15.84 -4.32 21.42
N ALA A 8 16.63 -3.29 21.65
CA ALA A 8 17.72 -2.92 20.75
C ALA A 8 18.72 -4.07 20.60
N PRO A 9 18.96 -4.60 19.39
CA PRO A 9 19.94 -5.63 19.15
C PRO A 9 21.36 -5.05 19.16
N LYS A 10 22.36 -5.91 19.44
CA LYS A 10 23.79 -5.50 19.35
C LYS A 10 24.24 -5.23 17.91
N ARG A 11 23.63 -5.88 16.96
CA ARG A 11 23.92 -5.80 15.53
C ARG A 11 22.64 -5.98 14.73
N LEU A 12 22.54 -5.27 13.61
CA LEU A 12 21.44 -5.43 12.65
C LEU A 12 22.06 -5.42 11.24
N SER A 13 22.19 -6.60 10.63
CA SER A 13 22.87 -6.71 9.33
C SER A 13 22.51 -8.01 8.62
N GLY A 14 22.57 -7.97 7.31
CA GLY A 14 22.35 -9.14 6.46
C GLY A 14 21.59 -8.80 5.19
N THR A 15 21.28 -9.87 4.45
CA THR A 15 20.50 -9.79 3.20
C THR A 15 19.19 -10.54 3.41
N VAL A 16 18.09 -9.91 3.05
CA VAL A 16 16.75 -10.48 3.18
C VAL A 16 15.87 -10.12 1.98
N GLU A 17 14.82 -10.90 1.80
CA GLU A 17 13.69 -10.56 0.91
C GLU A 17 12.53 -10.01 1.74
N VAL A 18 11.70 -9.21 1.10
CA VAL A 18 10.43 -8.74 1.67
C VAL A 18 9.26 -9.34 0.93
N PRO A 19 8.07 -9.41 1.54
CA PRO A 19 6.87 -9.87 0.84
C PRO A 19 6.58 -9.10 -0.44
N GLY A 20 5.87 -9.73 -1.36
CA GLY A 20 5.47 -9.12 -2.62
C GLY A 20 4.65 -7.84 -2.44
N ASP A 21 4.75 -6.92 -3.40
CA ASP A 21 4.04 -5.63 -3.38
C ASP A 21 2.52 -5.83 -3.29
N LYS A 22 1.92 -5.24 -2.25
CA LYS A 22 0.49 -5.31 -1.97
C LYS A 22 -0.35 -4.75 -3.11
N SER A 23 0.03 -3.60 -3.63
CA SER A 23 -0.71 -2.90 -4.70
C SER A 23 -0.71 -3.68 -6.01
N ILE A 24 0.42 -4.30 -6.35
CA ILE A 24 0.58 -5.13 -7.54
C ILE A 24 -0.16 -6.46 -7.36
N SER A 25 -0.11 -7.08 -6.18
CA SER A 25 -0.83 -8.32 -5.86
C SER A 25 -2.35 -8.16 -6.02
N HIS A 26 -2.95 -7.09 -5.47
CA HIS A 26 -4.37 -6.80 -5.69
C HIS A 26 -4.72 -6.70 -7.18
N ARG A 27 -3.89 -5.99 -7.95
CA ARG A 27 -4.10 -5.80 -9.39
C ARG A 27 -3.94 -7.08 -10.17
N ALA A 28 -2.94 -7.89 -9.85
CA ALA A 28 -2.71 -9.19 -10.49
C ALA A 28 -3.94 -10.10 -10.36
N ALA A 29 -4.54 -10.15 -9.17
CA ALA A 29 -5.77 -10.90 -8.94
C ALA A 29 -6.97 -10.34 -9.73
N LEU A 30 -7.21 -9.01 -9.65
CA LEU A 30 -8.37 -8.38 -10.29
C LEU A 30 -8.25 -8.33 -11.81
N PHE A 31 -7.06 -7.99 -12.35
CA PHE A 31 -6.87 -7.92 -13.81
C PHE A 31 -6.85 -9.34 -14.40
N GLY A 32 -6.21 -10.30 -13.71
CA GLY A 32 -6.30 -11.70 -14.08
C GLY A 32 -7.73 -12.23 -14.10
N ALA A 33 -8.57 -11.82 -13.17
CA ALA A 33 -9.98 -12.24 -13.10
C ALA A 33 -10.81 -11.78 -14.31
N ILE A 34 -10.55 -10.57 -14.82
CA ILE A 34 -11.27 -9.96 -15.95
C ILE A 34 -10.55 -10.13 -17.31
N ALA A 35 -9.40 -10.77 -17.34
CA ALA A 35 -8.71 -11.12 -18.56
C ALA A 35 -9.26 -12.42 -19.17
N SER A 36 -9.05 -12.62 -20.46
CA SER A 36 -9.29 -13.90 -21.14
C SER A 36 -8.06 -14.81 -20.95
N GLY A 37 -8.28 -16.08 -20.61
CA GLY A 37 -7.21 -17.06 -20.41
C GLY A 37 -6.63 -17.01 -18.99
N ARG A 38 -5.43 -17.57 -18.85
CA ARG A 38 -4.79 -17.79 -17.54
C ARG A 38 -3.75 -16.72 -17.23
N THR A 39 -3.83 -16.19 -16.03
CA THR A 39 -2.77 -15.36 -15.43
C THR A 39 -2.01 -16.19 -14.40
N GLU A 40 -0.69 -16.30 -14.56
CA GLU A 40 0.20 -16.94 -13.59
C GLU A 40 0.88 -15.86 -12.75
N VAL A 41 0.66 -15.89 -11.44
CA VAL A 41 1.20 -14.90 -10.52
C VAL A 41 2.21 -15.54 -9.60
N THR A 42 3.46 -15.03 -9.59
CA THR A 42 4.51 -15.42 -8.65
C THR A 42 4.85 -14.24 -7.73
N GLY A 43 5.33 -14.52 -6.52
CA GLY A 43 5.62 -13.48 -5.52
C GLY A 43 4.37 -12.81 -4.95
N TYR A 44 3.17 -13.39 -5.14
CA TYR A 44 1.91 -12.84 -4.63
C TYR A 44 1.95 -12.68 -3.11
N LEU A 45 1.56 -11.53 -2.61
CA LEU A 45 1.49 -11.27 -1.17
C LEU A 45 0.40 -12.12 -0.51
N GLU A 46 0.79 -13.09 0.31
CA GLU A 46 -0.14 -13.92 1.11
C GLU A 46 -0.48 -13.26 2.46
N ALA A 47 -0.81 -11.97 2.44
CA ALA A 47 -1.33 -11.23 3.58
C ALA A 47 -2.85 -11.07 3.46
N GLU A 48 -3.53 -10.84 4.59
CA GLU A 48 -4.99 -10.84 4.69
C GLU A 48 -5.67 -9.96 3.64
N ASP A 49 -5.15 -8.73 3.42
CA ASP A 49 -5.69 -7.80 2.43
C ASP A 49 -5.75 -8.42 1.02
N CYS A 50 -4.65 -9.05 0.58
CA CYS A 50 -4.56 -9.65 -0.75
C CYS A 50 -5.31 -10.98 -0.84
N LEU A 51 -5.30 -11.79 0.23
CA LEU A 51 -6.08 -13.02 0.29
C LEU A 51 -7.58 -12.74 0.22
N ASN A 52 -8.07 -11.64 0.83
CA ASN A 52 -9.46 -11.22 0.71
C ASN A 52 -9.81 -10.81 -0.73
N THR A 53 -8.88 -10.27 -1.50
CA THR A 53 -9.10 -10.03 -2.95
C THR A 53 -9.23 -11.35 -3.72
N LEU A 54 -8.42 -12.36 -3.43
CA LEU A 54 -8.58 -13.68 -4.04
C LEU A 54 -9.92 -14.34 -3.67
N LYS A 55 -10.38 -14.18 -2.41
CA LYS A 55 -11.72 -14.63 -2.01
C LYS A 55 -12.81 -13.91 -2.80
N ALA A 56 -12.69 -12.59 -2.96
CA ALA A 56 -13.65 -11.79 -3.72
C ALA A 56 -13.75 -12.22 -5.18
N VAL A 57 -12.63 -12.43 -5.87
CA VAL A 57 -12.67 -12.88 -7.27
C VAL A 57 -13.20 -14.30 -7.41
N ARG A 58 -12.94 -15.19 -6.43
CA ARG A 58 -13.59 -16.52 -6.38
C ARG A 58 -15.11 -16.43 -6.21
N ALA A 59 -15.58 -15.52 -5.33
CA ALA A 59 -17.01 -15.28 -5.13
C ALA A 59 -17.70 -14.78 -6.42
N LEU A 60 -16.95 -14.10 -7.30
CA LEU A 60 -17.41 -13.67 -8.61
C LEU A 60 -17.28 -14.76 -9.70
N GLY A 61 -17.01 -16.02 -9.32
CA GLY A 61 -16.98 -17.16 -10.21
C GLY A 61 -15.64 -17.46 -10.89
N VAL A 62 -14.56 -16.79 -10.51
CA VAL A 62 -13.22 -16.99 -11.08
C VAL A 62 -12.51 -18.15 -10.38
N LEU A 63 -11.98 -19.10 -11.17
CA LEU A 63 -11.16 -20.17 -10.62
C LEU A 63 -9.75 -19.64 -10.28
N VAL A 64 -9.39 -19.75 -9.00
CA VAL A 64 -8.06 -19.40 -8.51
C VAL A 64 -7.42 -20.60 -7.84
N THR A 65 -6.32 -21.09 -8.39
CA THR A 65 -5.57 -22.25 -7.92
C THR A 65 -4.25 -21.80 -7.28
N ARG A 66 -4.00 -22.19 -6.03
CA ARG A 66 -2.70 -22.01 -5.36
C ARG A 66 -1.77 -23.17 -5.72
N LYS A 67 -0.60 -22.87 -6.28
CA LYS A 67 0.42 -23.84 -6.67
C LYS A 67 1.50 -24.02 -5.63
N GLY A 68 1.72 -23.02 -4.79
CA GLY A 68 2.71 -22.97 -3.72
C GLY A 68 2.67 -21.61 -3.00
N PRO A 69 3.60 -21.34 -2.08
CA PRO A 69 3.71 -20.04 -1.43
C PRO A 69 3.88 -18.90 -2.46
N GLY A 70 2.99 -17.91 -2.42
CA GLY A 70 3.01 -16.79 -3.34
C GLY A 70 2.78 -17.12 -4.82
N HIS A 71 2.39 -18.35 -5.17
CA HIS A 71 2.23 -18.80 -6.55
C HIS A 71 0.78 -19.20 -6.83
N TYR A 72 0.12 -18.43 -7.69
CA TYR A 72 -1.30 -18.56 -8.02
C TYR A 72 -1.54 -18.60 -9.53
N LEU A 73 -2.52 -19.41 -9.94
CA LEU A 73 -3.11 -19.37 -11.26
C LEU A 73 -4.51 -18.77 -11.14
N VAL A 74 -4.81 -17.76 -11.95
CA VAL A 74 -6.11 -17.13 -12.07
C VAL A 74 -6.64 -17.42 -13.47
N ASP A 75 -7.64 -18.27 -13.58
CA ASP A 75 -8.30 -18.58 -14.84
C ASP A 75 -9.39 -17.52 -15.08
N GLY A 76 -9.02 -16.49 -15.85
CA GLY A 76 -9.84 -15.30 -16.01
C GLY A 76 -11.14 -15.56 -16.77
N ALA A 77 -12.19 -14.89 -16.35
CA ALA A 77 -13.53 -15.00 -16.92
C ALA A 77 -13.77 -14.06 -18.12
N GLY A 78 -12.79 -13.21 -18.45
CA GLY A 78 -12.97 -12.11 -19.40
C GLY A 78 -13.86 -10.99 -18.83
N LEU A 79 -14.03 -9.92 -19.61
CA LEU A 79 -14.79 -8.73 -19.17
C LEU A 79 -16.26 -9.04 -18.86
N PHE A 80 -16.84 -10.09 -19.43
CA PHE A 80 -18.28 -10.38 -19.40
C PHE A 80 -18.64 -11.68 -18.67
N GLY A 81 -17.66 -12.41 -18.14
CA GLY A 81 -17.86 -13.75 -17.57
C GLY A 81 -17.99 -13.81 -16.06
N LEU A 82 -17.84 -12.67 -15.34
CA LEU A 82 -18.04 -12.62 -13.90
C LEU A 82 -19.52 -12.92 -13.56
N ARG A 83 -19.73 -13.53 -12.40
CA ARG A 83 -21.05 -13.98 -11.92
C ARG A 83 -21.44 -13.23 -10.64
N GLU A 84 -22.77 -13.08 -10.45
CA GLU A 84 -23.32 -12.53 -9.21
C GLU A 84 -22.91 -13.42 -8.02
N PRO A 85 -22.34 -12.82 -6.96
CA PRO A 85 -21.93 -13.57 -5.78
C PRO A 85 -23.17 -13.93 -4.93
N GLU A 86 -23.18 -15.14 -4.36
CA GLU A 86 -24.27 -15.61 -3.50
C GLU A 86 -24.30 -14.91 -2.13
N GLN A 87 -23.20 -14.31 -1.73
CA GLN A 87 -23.05 -13.72 -0.40
C GLN A 87 -22.44 -12.32 -0.47
N VAL A 88 -22.58 -11.55 0.61
CA VAL A 88 -21.86 -10.30 0.81
C VAL A 88 -20.36 -10.57 0.80
N ILE A 89 -19.62 -9.82 0.02
CA ILE A 89 -18.15 -9.91 -0.05
C ILE A 89 -17.55 -9.12 1.10
N ASP A 90 -16.93 -9.82 2.03
CA ASP A 90 -16.15 -9.21 3.12
C ASP A 90 -14.69 -9.05 2.70
N LEU A 91 -14.20 -7.81 2.73
CA LEU A 91 -12.85 -7.44 2.31
C LEU A 91 -11.92 -7.12 3.50
N GLY A 92 -12.38 -7.42 4.74
CA GLY A 92 -11.61 -7.20 5.97
C GLY A 92 -11.21 -5.73 6.12
N ASN A 93 -9.91 -5.43 6.21
CA ASN A 93 -9.37 -4.07 6.33
C ASN A 93 -8.97 -3.45 4.98
N SER A 94 -9.14 -4.16 3.85
CA SER A 94 -8.56 -3.77 2.58
C SER A 94 -9.30 -2.65 1.84
N GLY A 95 -8.96 -1.40 2.10
CA GLY A 95 -9.47 -0.26 1.34
C GLY A 95 -9.08 -0.27 -0.13
N THR A 96 -7.96 -0.89 -0.48
CA THR A 96 -7.55 -1.08 -1.88
C THR A 96 -8.50 -2.04 -2.58
N ALA A 97 -8.74 -3.22 -2.00
CA ALA A 97 -9.60 -4.23 -2.59
C ALA A 97 -11.00 -3.65 -2.87
N VAL A 98 -11.63 -2.99 -1.89
CA VAL A 98 -12.97 -2.39 -2.07
C VAL A 98 -12.98 -1.42 -3.25
N ARG A 99 -12.09 -0.44 -3.25
CA ARG A 99 -12.14 0.64 -4.25
C ARG A 99 -11.86 0.15 -5.67
N LEU A 100 -10.90 -0.75 -5.83
CA LEU A 100 -10.60 -1.33 -7.13
C LEU A 100 -11.75 -2.25 -7.60
N LEU A 101 -12.28 -3.06 -6.69
CA LEU A 101 -13.40 -3.94 -6.99
C LEU A 101 -14.66 -3.16 -7.38
N MET A 102 -14.95 -2.02 -6.74
CA MET A 102 -16.06 -1.14 -7.17
C MET A 102 -15.93 -0.73 -8.65
N GLY A 103 -14.72 -0.46 -9.13
CA GLY A 103 -14.46 -0.16 -10.55
C GLY A 103 -14.79 -1.34 -11.47
N VAL A 104 -14.43 -2.57 -11.09
CA VAL A 104 -14.78 -3.79 -11.83
C VAL A 104 -16.29 -4.04 -11.82
N LEU A 105 -16.91 -3.90 -10.66
CA LEU A 105 -18.34 -4.15 -10.44
C LEU A 105 -19.24 -3.12 -11.15
N ALA A 106 -18.74 -1.90 -11.36
CA ALA A 106 -19.46 -0.88 -12.11
C ALA A 106 -19.79 -1.33 -13.55
N GLY A 107 -19.02 -2.24 -14.13
CA GLY A 107 -19.30 -2.86 -15.43
C GLY A 107 -20.13 -4.15 -15.38
N GLN A 108 -20.64 -4.58 -14.20
CA GLN A 108 -21.40 -5.84 -14.06
C GLN A 108 -22.89 -5.60 -13.88
N PRO A 109 -23.79 -6.32 -14.60
CA PRO A 109 -25.23 -6.03 -14.61
C PRO A 109 -26.01 -6.60 -13.40
N PHE A 110 -25.29 -7.10 -12.40
CA PHE A 110 -25.85 -7.69 -11.18
C PHE A 110 -25.48 -6.91 -9.93
N TRP A 111 -26.16 -7.18 -8.83
CA TRP A 111 -25.84 -6.60 -7.54
C TRP A 111 -24.69 -7.31 -6.85
N THR A 112 -23.80 -6.54 -6.27
CA THR A 112 -22.76 -7.03 -5.36
C THR A 112 -22.72 -6.16 -4.12
N PHE A 113 -22.83 -6.80 -2.94
CA PHE A 113 -22.76 -6.11 -1.66
C PHE A 113 -21.38 -6.31 -1.03
N LEU A 114 -20.79 -5.20 -0.56
CA LEU A 114 -19.45 -5.16 -0.02
C LEU A 114 -19.49 -4.75 1.45
N THR A 115 -18.65 -5.37 2.28
CA THR A 115 -18.44 -5.01 3.68
C THR A 115 -16.95 -5.13 4.05
N GLY A 116 -16.66 -4.89 5.31
CA GLY A 116 -15.34 -5.07 5.91
C GLY A 116 -15.38 -4.84 7.41
N ASP A 117 -14.22 -4.77 8.04
CA ASP A 117 -14.08 -4.55 9.47
C ASP A 117 -14.50 -3.13 9.91
N ASP A 118 -14.45 -2.87 11.22
CA ASP A 118 -14.83 -1.59 11.80
C ASP A 118 -13.99 -0.42 11.29
N SER A 119 -12.71 -0.64 11.04
CA SER A 119 -11.82 0.38 10.49
C SER A 119 -12.20 0.71 9.04
N LEU A 120 -12.38 -0.31 8.20
CA LEU A 120 -12.72 -0.12 6.80
C LEU A 120 -14.11 0.51 6.62
N ARG A 121 -15.09 0.15 7.47
CA ARG A 121 -16.44 0.74 7.43
C ARG A 121 -16.49 2.25 7.76
N ARG A 122 -15.46 2.78 8.40
CA ARG A 122 -15.32 4.23 8.67
C ARG A 122 -14.64 4.99 7.55
N ARG A 123 -13.95 4.31 6.61
CA ARG A 123 -13.22 4.99 5.52
C ARG A 123 -14.15 5.49 4.42
N PRO A 124 -13.84 6.65 3.80
CA PRO A 124 -14.68 7.23 2.75
C PRO A 124 -14.59 6.39 1.46
N MET A 125 -15.76 6.01 0.92
CA MET A 125 -15.92 5.33 -0.37
C MET A 125 -16.53 6.25 -1.42
N GLY A 126 -17.16 7.36 -1.02
CA GLY A 126 -17.80 8.33 -1.91
C GLY A 126 -16.89 8.87 -3.00
N ARG A 127 -15.58 9.04 -2.72
CA ARG A 127 -14.58 9.47 -3.72
C ARG A 127 -14.47 8.54 -4.94
N VAL A 128 -14.91 7.28 -4.82
CA VAL A 128 -15.01 6.30 -5.91
C VAL A 128 -16.46 6.15 -6.34
N GLY A 129 -17.41 6.06 -5.40
CA GLY A 129 -18.82 5.86 -5.69
C GLY A 129 -19.44 6.98 -6.53
N GLU A 130 -19.14 8.24 -6.22
CA GLU A 130 -19.68 9.39 -6.95
C GLU A 130 -19.31 9.39 -8.44
N PRO A 131 -18.03 9.33 -8.84
CA PRO A 131 -17.71 9.29 -10.26
C PRO A 131 -18.20 8.02 -10.97
N LEU A 132 -18.24 6.86 -10.31
CA LEU A 132 -18.85 5.66 -10.89
C LEU A 132 -20.36 5.83 -11.12
N THR A 133 -21.06 6.52 -10.24
CA THR A 133 -22.49 6.87 -10.43
C THR A 133 -22.65 7.81 -11.63
N ARG A 134 -21.79 8.77 -11.82
CA ARG A 134 -21.78 9.63 -13.03
C ARG A 134 -21.56 8.82 -14.32
N MET A 135 -20.80 7.72 -14.25
CA MET A 135 -20.65 6.76 -15.36
C MET A 135 -21.90 5.88 -15.58
N GLY A 136 -22.86 5.89 -14.68
CA GLY A 136 -24.13 5.15 -14.79
C GLY A 136 -24.23 3.91 -13.90
N ALA A 137 -23.25 3.61 -13.07
CA ALA A 137 -23.39 2.59 -12.04
C ALA A 137 -24.34 3.05 -10.92
N THR A 138 -24.97 2.10 -10.25
CA THR A 138 -25.75 2.37 -9.05
C THR A 138 -24.94 1.98 -7.83
N VAL A 139 -24.70 2.96 -6.94
CA VAL A 139 -24.01 2.74 -5.65
C VAL A 139 -24.98 3.14 -4.54
N VAL A 140 -25.29 2.21 -3.64
CA VAL A 140 -26.19 2.41 -2.50
C VAL A 140 -25.53 1.94 -1.22
N GLY A 141 -25.92 2.47 -0.08
CA GLY A 141 -25.37 2.05 1.20
C GLY A 141 -25.43 3.14 2.26
N ARG A 142 -24.64 2.97 3.32
CA ARG A 142 -24.57 3.95 4.41
C ARG A 142 -24.07 5.30 3.93
N GLU A 143 -24.64 6.38 4.50
CA GLU A 143 -24.28 7.76 4.16
C GLU A 143 -24.32 7.95 2.63
N ASP A 144 -25.45 7.57 2.00
CA ASP A 144 -25.69 7.66 0.55
C ASP A 144 -24.63 6.93 -0.30
N GLY A 145 -24.19 5.76 0.15
CA GLY A 145 -23.16 4.95 -0.53
C GLY A 145 -21.72 5.44 -0.33
N SER A 146 -21.52 6.43 0.55
CA SER A 146 -20.18 6.94 0.84
C SER A 146 -19.40 6.11 1.86
N ARG A 147 -20.04 5.12 2.51
CA ARG A 147 -19.43 4.19 3.48
C ARG A 147 -19.96 2.77 3.36
N LEU A 148 -19.13 1.82 3.78
CA LEU A 148 -19.52 0.41 3.90
C LEU A 148 -20.48 0.18 5.09
N PRO A 149 -21.39 -0.84 5.01
CA PRO A 149 -21.65 -1.70 3.84
C PRO A 149 -22.27 -0.92 2.70
N LEU A 150 -21.92 -1.29 1.46
CA LEU A 150 -22.52 -0.71 0.26
C LEU A 150 -22.81 -1.78 -0.80
N GLY A 151 -23.74 -1.48 -1.68
CA GLY A 151 -24.07 -2.28 -2.85
C GLY A 151 -23.67 -1.53 -4.12
N VAL A 152 -23.14 -2.29 -5.07
CA VAL A 152 -22.82 -1.79 -6.42
C VAL A 152 -23.57 -2.62 -7.45
N ARG A 153 -24.22 -1.95 -8.39
CA ARG A 153 -24.77 -2.56 -9.60
C ARG A 153 -24.30 -1.75 -10.78
N GLY A 154 -23.67 -2.42 -11.72
CA GLY A 154 -23.14 -1.79 -12.90
C GLY A 154 -24.16 -1.59 -14.00
N ALA A 155 -23.75 -0.84 -15.01
CA ALA A 155 -24.44 -0.64 -16.28
C ALA A 155 -23.53 -1.07 -17.45
N ARG A 156 -24.17 -1.45 -18.56
CA ARG A 156 -23.49 -1.77 -19.82
C ARG A 156 -24.24 -1.15 -21.00
N PRO A 157 -23.62 -0.23 -21.75
CA PRO A 157 -22.32 0.36 -21.47
C PRO A 157 -22.36 1.33 -20.29
N LEU A 158 -21.21 1.61 -19.69
CA LEU A 158 -21.00 2.79 -18.85
C LEU A 158 -20.79 4.02 -19.73
N LYS A 159 -21.09 5.20 -19.20
CA LYS A 159 -20.83 6.47 -19.90
C LYS A 159 -19.35 6.84 -19.80
N ALA A 160 -18.76 7.27 -20.89
CA ALA A 160 -17.44 7.88 -20.91
C ALA A 160 -17.43 9.16 -20.07
N ILE A 161 -16.36 9.40 -19.31
CA ILE A 161 -16.18 10.65 -18.55
C ILE A 161 -14.75 11.19 -18.67
N ALA A 162 -14.63 12.52 -18.58
CA ALA A 162 -13.40 13.18 -18.18
C ALA A 162 -13.55 13.59 -16.71
N TYR A 163 -12.64 13.12 -15.86
CA TYR A 163 -12.69 13.30 -14.42
C TYR A 163 -11.43 13.98 -13.90
N ASP A 164 -11.60 15.21 -13.42
CA ASP A 164 -10.56 15.93 -12.69
C ASP A 164 -10.63 15.51 -11.23
N SER A 165 -9.67 14.71 -10.80
CA SER A 165 -9.63 14.18 -9.44
C SER A 165 -9.23 15.29 -8.46
N PRO A 166 -10.01 15.53 -7.39
CA PRO A 166 -9.65 16.56 -6.39
C PRO A 166 -8.43 16.19 -5.55
N VAL A 167 -8.04 14.92 -5.58
CA VAL A 167 -6.91 14.38 -4.80
C VAL A 167 -6.04 13.45 -5.66
N ALA A 168 -4.75 13.38 -5.36
CA ALA A 168 -3.84 12.40 -5.96
C ALA A 168 -4.11 11.01 -5.36
N SER A 169 -4.89 10.18 -6.04
CA SER A 169 -5.29 8.86 -5.54
C SER A 169 -5.24 7.79 -6.62
N ALA A 170 -4.22 6.94 -6.56
CA ALA A 170 -4.11 5.79 -7.44
C ALA A 170 -5.32 4.84 -7.34
N GLN A 171 -6.02 4.79 -6.20
CA GLN A 171 -7.20 3.93 -6.04
C GLN A 171 -8.40 4.49 -6.80
N VAL A 172 -8.64 5.80 -6.74
CA VAL A 172 -9.70 6.47 -7.50
C VAL A 172 -9.42 6.33 -9.00
N LYS A 173 -8.20 6.70 -9.42
CA LYS A 173 -7.76 6.54 -10.82
C LYS A 173 -7.96 5.11 -11.31
N THR A 174 -7.47 4.12 -10.57
CA THR A 174 -7.62 2.69 -10.92
C THR A 174 -9.08 2.29 -11.06
N ALA A 175 -9.95 2.68 -10.12
CA ALA A 175 -11.37 2.32 -10.18
C ALA A 175 -12.04 2.86 -11.45
N LEU A 176 -11.76 4.10 -11.81
CA LEU A 176 -12.34 4.73 -13.00
C LEU A 176 -11.78 4.13 -14.31
N LEU A 177 -10.47 3.88 -14.36
CA LEU A 177 -9.86 3.20 -15.52
C LEU A 177 -10.40 1.77 -15.68
N LEU A 178 -10.61 1.02 -14.59
CA LEU A 178 -11.24 -0.30 -14.64
C LEU A 178 -12.68 -0.20 -15.15
N ALA A 179 -13.48 0.71 -14.60
CA ALA A 179 -14.85 0.94 -15.08
C ALA A 179 -14.87 1.33 -16.57
N GLY A 180 -13.87 2.08 -17.02
CA GLY A 180 -13.68 2.50 -18.39
C GLY A 180 -13.58 1.35 -19.41
N LEU A 181 -13.23 0.13 -18.98
CA LEU A 181 -13.20 -1.05 -19.86
C LEU A 181 -14.59 -1.40 -20.42
N TRP A 182 -15.67 -0.99 -19.75
CA TRP A 182 -17.07 -1.19 -20.17
C TRP A 182 -17.74 0.11 -20.64
N ALA A 183 -16.99 1.19 -20.83
CA ALA A 183 -17.56 2.47 -21.23
C ALA A 183 -17.86 2.53 -22.74
N ASP A 184 -18.75 3.44 -23.11
CA ASP A 184 -19.14 3.73 -24.50
C ASP A 184 -18.12 4.61 -25.26
N GLY A 185 -17.10 5.11 -24.57
CA GLY A 185 -16.03 5.94 -25.11
C GLY A 185 -14.85 6.05 -24.13
N PRO A 186 -13.83 6.86 -24.47
CA PRO A 186 -12.65 7.03 -23.63
C PRO A 186 -12.97 7.57 -22.24
N VAL A 187 -12.31 7.02 -21.23
CA VAL A 187 -12.35 7.51 -19.84
C VAL A 187 -11.02 8.15 -19.52
N THR A 188 -11.08 9.44 -19.18
CA THR A 188 -9.90 10.25 -18.85
C THR A 188 -9.92 10.65 -17.39
N VAL A 189 -8.77 10.47 -16.71
CA VAL A 189 -8.58 10.88 -15.31
C VAL A 189 -7.36 11.80 -15.24
N THR A 190 -7.58 13.02 -14.75
CA THR A 190 -6.51 14.00 -14.49
C THR A 190 -6.32 14.15 -12.98
N GLU A 191 -5.10 14.01 -12.50
CA GLU A 191 -4.75 14.14 -11.08
C GLU A 191 -4.08 15.50 -10.80
N PRO A 192 -4.23 16.08 -9.58
CA PRO A 192 -3.53 17.33 -9.22
C PRO A 192 -2.01 17.13 -9.16
N VAL A 193 -1.57 15.94 -8.71
CA VAL A 193 -0.19 15.45 -8.72
C VAL A 193 -0.21 13.98 -9.13
N ARG A 194 0.77 13.53 -9.89
CA ARG A 194 0.85 12.13 -10.34
C ARG A 194 0.91 11.17 -9.15
N SER A 195 -0.04 10.27 -9.07
CA SER A 195 -0.03 9.14 -8.13
C SER A 195 0.61 7.90 -8.76
N ARG A 196 0.65 6.79 -8.00
CA ARG A 196 1.20 5.49 -8.42
C ARG A 196 0.64 5.04 -9.77
N ASP A 197 1.48 4.50 -10.65
CA ASP A 197 1.17 4.12 -12.03
C ASP A 197 1.15 2.61 -12.29
N HIS A 198 1.06 1.79 -11.25
CA HIS A 198 0.96 0.33 -11.38
C HIS A 198 -0.20 -0.11 -12.30
N THR A 199 -1.33 0.61 -12.26
CA THR A 199 -2.50 0.29 -13.09
C THR A 199 -2.19 0.50 -14.56
N GLU A 200 -1.58 1.62 -14.90
CA GLU A 200 -1.20 1.98 -16.25
C GLU A 200 -0.25 0.93 -16.83
N ARG A 201 0.82 0.61 -16.09
CA ARG A 201 1.82 -0.40 -16.48
C ARG A 201 1.17 -1.77 -16.66
N MET A 202 0.45 -2.24 -15.65
CA MET A 202 -0.10 -3.58 -15.66
C MET A 202 -1.23 -3.74 -16.69
N LEU A 203 -2.20 -2.80 -16.77
CA LEU A 203 -3.27 -2.89 -17.78
C LEU A 203 -2.72 -2.85 -19.20
N THR A 204 -1.68 -2.04 -19.47
CA THR A 204 -0.98 -2.06 -20.76
C THR A 204 -0.38 -3.45 -21.04
N GLY A 205 0.26 -4.07 -20.05
CA GLY A 205 0.76 -5.44 -20.15
C GLY A 205 -0.34 -6.47 -20.44
N PHE A 206 -1.54 -6.30 -19.89
CA PHE A 206 -2.71 -7.13 -20.17
C PHE A 206 -3.38 -6.82 -21.51
N GLY A 207 -2.93 -5.81 -22.26
CA GLY A 207 -3.42 -5.47 -23.60
C GLY A 207 -4.42 -4.33 -23.65
N ALA A 208 -4.69 -3.64 -22.54
CA ALA A 208 -5.53 -2.44 -22.55
C ALA A 208 -4.86 -1.28 -23.34
N ARG A 209 -5.68 -0.44 -23.94
CA ARG A 209 -5.23 0.76 -24.65
C ARG A 209 -5.28 1.96 -23.71
N LEU A 210 -4.10 2.35 -23.19
CA LEU A 210 -3.95 3.52 -22.37
C LEU A 210 -2.95 4.50 -22.98
N SER A 211 -3.20 5.78 -22.77
CA SER A 211 -2.24 6.86 -23.01
C SER A 211 -2.04 7.69 -21.75
N VAL A 212 -0.81 8.14 -21.53
CA VAL A 212 -0.44 8.98 -20.38
C VAL A 212 0.17 10.27 -20.91
N ASP A 213 -0.43 11.38 -20.54
CA ASP A 213 0.08 12.73 -20.85
C ASP A 213 0.20 13.51 -19.54
N GLY A 214 1.43 13.63 -19.05
CA GLY A 214 1.73 14.30 -17.78
C GLY A 214 0.96 13.68 -16.60
N ARG A 215 -0.08 14.38 -16.13
CA ARG A 215 -0.93 13.98 -15.00
C ARG A 215 -2.27 13.37 -15.44
N THR A 216 -2.47 13.25 -16.74
CA THR A 216 -3.71 12.77 -17.36
C THR A 216 -3.50 11.36 -17.90
N VAL A 217 -4.39 10.45 -17.55
CA VAL A 217 -4.42 9.07 -18.06
C VAL A 217 -5.74 8.86 -18.79
N THR A 218 -5.68 8.38 -20.02
CA THR A 218 -6.87 8.06 -20.81
C THR A 218 -6.88 6.57 -21.16
N LEU A 219 -7.96 5.89 -20.82
CA LEU A 219 -8.25 4.51 -21.24
C LEU A 219 -9.23 4.55 -22.40
N THR A 220 -8.88 3.86 -23.49
CA THR A 220 -9.78 3.64 -24.65
C THR A 220 -10.37 2.23 -24.55
N PRO A 221 -11.70 2.07 -24.43
CA PRO A 221 -12.34 0.77 -24.31
C PRO A 221 -12.23 -0.09 -25.57
N GLY A 222 -12.71 -1.34 -25.49
CA GLY A 222 -12.81 -2.27 -26.62
C GLY A 222 -11.56 -3.11 -26.88
N ALA A 223 -10.52 -3.04 -26.03
CA ALA A 223 -9.42 -3.99 -26.05
C ALA A 223 -9.80 -5.27 -25.26
N GLU A 224 -9.40 -6.43 -25.79
CA GLU A 224 -9.47 -7.69 -25.04
C GLU A 224 -8.26 -7.76 -24.09
N LEU A 225 -8.53 -7.94 -22.79
CA LEU A 225 -7.48 -8.23 -21.83
C LEU A 225 -7.10 -9.70 -21.92
N ARG A 226 -5.80 -9.99 -21.88
CA ARG A 226 -5.26 -11.36 -21.95
C ARG A 226 -4.47 -11.70 -20.72
N GLY A 227 -4.70 -12.90 -20.18
CA GLY A 227 -3.91 -13.45 -19.09
C GLY A 227 -2.43 -13.57 -19.44
N GLN A 228 -1.55 -13.35 -18.48
CA GLN A 228 -0.10 -13.34 -18.66
C GLN A 228 0.63 -13.76 -17.38
N GLY A 229 1.94 -13.92 -17.47
CA GLY A 229 2.81 -14.05 -16.28
C GLY A 229 2.97 -12.70 -15.58
N VAL A 230 2.75 -12.69 -14.26
CA VAL A 230 2.97 -11.53 -13.39
C VAL A 230 3.90 -11.92 -12.26
N ALA A 231 5.16 -11.50 -12.35
CA ALA A 231 6.11 -11.61 -11.24
C ALA A 231 5.95 -10.36 -10.35
N VAL A 232 5.46 -10.53 -9.13
CA VAL A 232 5.27 -9.45 -8.17
C VAL A 232 6.60 -9.16 -7.48
N PRO A 233 7.18 -7.96 -7.59
CA PRO A 233 8.41 -7.61 -6.89
C PRO A 233 8.18 -7.43 -5.40
N GLY A 234 9.25 -7.39 -4.61
CA GLY A 234 9.20 -7.05 -3.19
C GLY A 234 8.59 -5.66 -2.95
N ASP A 235 7.76 -5.53 -1.91
CA ASP A 235 7.08 -4.27 -1.58
C ASP A 235 8.05 -3.25 -0.98
N ILE A 236 8.20 -2.11 -1.65
CA ILE A 236 9.01 -0.97 -1.16
C ILE A 236 8.52 -0.47 0.22
N SER A 237 7.22 -0.54 0.50
CA SER A 237 6.68 -0.18 1.81
C SER A 237 7.12 -1.15 2.91
N SER A 238 7.21 -2.44 2.60
CA SER A 238 7.74 -3.45 3.53
C SER A 238 9.26 -3.27 3.69
N ALA A 239 9.98 -3.03 2.60
CA ALA A 239 11.40 -2.72 2.63
C ALA A 239 11.72 -1.47 3.44
N ALA A 240 10.85 -0.45 3.41
CA ALA A 240 11.03 0.84 4.08
C ALA A 240 11.38 0.70 5.58
N PHE A 241 10.75 -0.22 6.29
CA PHE A 241 11.03 -0.45 7.71
C PHE A 241 12.45 -0.95 7.94
N LEU A 242 12.91 -1.87 7.09
CA LEU A 242 14.26 -2.43 7.18
C LEU A 242 15.31 -1.42 6.71
N LEU A 243 15.02 -0.66 5.65
CA LEU A 243 15.91 0.38 5.15
C LEU A 243 16.12 1.48 6.20
N VAL A 244 15.05 1.95 6.85
CA VAL A 244 15.17 2.92 7.94
C VAL A 244 15.90 2.30 9.13
N ALA A 245 15.59 1.08 9.54
CA ALA A 245 16.30 0.40 10.62
C ALA A 245 17.81 0.28 10.32
N GLY A 246 18.17 -0.08 9.08
CA GLY A 246 19.56 -0.16 8.62
C GLY A 246 20.28 1.20 8.58
N THR A 247 19.50 2.28 8.43
CA THR A 247 20.06 3.65 8.43
C THR A 247 20.30 4.19 9.83
N ILE A 248 19.36 3.94 10.78
CA ILE A 248 19.40 4.55 12.12
C ILE A 248 20.06 3.69 13.18
N ALA A 249 20.12 2.35 13.01
CA ALA A 249 20.77 1.48 13.97
C ALA A 249 22.30 1.53 13.81
N ARG A 250 22.99 1.67 14.94
CA ARG A 250 24.45 1.83 14.94
C ARG A 250 25.18 0.63 14.35
N GLY A 251 26.04 0.87 13.35
CA GLY A 251 26.82 -0.18 12.68
C GLY A 251 26.01 -1.17 11.87
N ALA A 252 24.77 -0.83 11.53
CA ALA A 252 23.92 -1.65 10.68
C ALA A 252 24.34 -1.60 9.22
N GLU A 253 24.12 -2.72 8.52
CA GLU A 253 24.16 -2.82 7.05
C GLU A 253 23.13 -3.85 6.60
N ILE A 254 22.10 -3.40 5.90
CA ILE A 254 20.99 -4.23 5.45
C ILE A 254 20.85 -4.13 3.93
N THR A 255 20.78 -5.29 3.28
CA THR A 255 20.40 -5.40 1.87
C THR A 255 19.04 -6.07 1.77
N VAL A 256 18.12 -5.42 1.05
CA VAL A 256 16.80 -5.99 0.72
C VAL A 256 16.78 -6.25 -0.78
N THR A 257 16.62 -7.51 -1.17
CA THR A 257 16.72 -7.94 -2.58
C THR A 257 15.36 -7.92 -3.29
N GLY A 258 15.39 -7.71 -4.61
CA GLY A 258 14.23 -7.82 -5.47
C GLY A 258 13.11 -6.81 -5.22
N VAL A 259 13.42 -5.61 -4.73
CA VAL A 259 12.44 -4.59 -4.34
C VAL A 259 11.96 -3.80 -5.55
N GLY A 260 10.65 -3.57 -5.67
CA GLY A 260 10.08 -2.66 -6.65
C GLY A 260 10.53 -1.21 -6.39
N VAL A 261 11.18 -0.58 -7.38
CA VAL A 261 11.71 0.79 -7.27
C VAL A 261 11.04 1.75 -8.26
N ASN A 262 9.77 1.54 -8.50
CA ASN A 262 8.96 2.45 -9.31
C ASN A 262 9.08 3.88 -8.78
N GLU A 263 9.43 4.82 -9.64
CA GLU A 263 9.64 6.23 -9.27
C GLU A 263 8.42 6.86 -8.58
N THR A 264 7.21 6.42 -8.93
CA THR A 264 5.97 6.89 -8.29
C THR A 264 5.74 6.30 -6.89
N ARG A 265 6.65 5.45 -6.41
CA ARG A 265 6.60 4.74 -5.11
C ARG A 265 7.87 4.92 -4.28
N ALA A 266 8.97 5.31 -4.90
CA ALA A 266 10.29 5.30 -4.28
C ALA A 266 10.65 6.62 -3.56
N GLY A 267 9.67 7.42 -3.18
CA GLY A 267 9.90 8.72 -2.52
C GLY A 267 10.65 8.63 -1.19
N LEU A 268 10.54 7.51 -0.46
CA LEU A 268 11.34 7.29 0.75
C LEU A 268 12.85 7.27 0.45
N LEU A 269 13.26 6.70 -0.68
CA LEU A 269 14.67 6.65 -1.06
C LEU A 269 15.23 8.06 -1.28
N ASP A 270 14.43 8.92 -1.95
CA ASP A 270 14.79 10.32 -2.17
C ASP A 270 14.82 11.11 -0.84
N ALA A 271 13.88 10.83 0.07
CA ALA A 271 13.83 11.46 1.39
C ALA A 271 15.04 11.08 2.25
N LEU A 272 15.43 9.79 2.28
CA LEU A 272 16.62 9.33 3.01
C LEU A 272 17.91 9.93 2.41
N GLU A 273 18.01 10.04 1.09
CA GLU A 273 19.14 10.69 0.41
C GLU A 273 19.23 12.18 0.80
N ALA A 274 18.11 12.90 0.78
CA ALA A 274 18.02 14.30 1.24
C ALA A 274 18.40 14.46 2.72
N MET A 275 18.16 13.45 3.53
CA MET A 275 18.57 13.39 4.94
C MET A 275 20.04 12.97 5.12
N GLY A 276 20.79 12.68 4.07
CA GLY A 276 22.21 12.33 4.11
C GLY A 276 22.48 10.82 4.23
N ALA A 277 21.50 9.96 3.97
CA ALA A 277 21.64 8.51 3.96
C ALA A 277 21.25 7.92 2.59
N PRO A 278 22.14 7.99 1.60
CA PRO A 278 21.86 7.43 0.28
C PRO A 278 21.67 5.90 0.37
N VAL A 279 20.62 5.41 -0.30
CA VAL A 279 20.33 3.98 -0.44
C VAL A 279 21.04 3.46 -1.69
N GLY A 280 21.97 2.53 -1.51
CA GLY A 280 22.63 1.83 -2.61
C GLY A 280 21.63 1.05 -3.44
N ARG A 281 21.72 1.11 -4.77
CA ARG A 281 20.86 0.36 -5.70
C ARG A 281 21.73 -0.49 -6.61
N SER A 282 21.45 -1.79 -6.73
CA SER A 282 22.18 -2.71 -7.60
C SER A 282 21.23 -3.66 -8.31
N HIS A 283 21.70 -4.29 -9.38
CA HIS A 283 20.98 -5.33 -10.14
C HIS A 283 19.57 -4.93 -10.61
N GLY A 284 19.48 -3.83 -11.39
CA GLY A 284 18.21 -3.40 -11.97
C GLY A 284 17.64 -4.43 -12.96
N ALA A 285 16.37 -4.77 -12.81
CA ALA A 285 15.61 -5.66 -13.67
C ALA A 285 14.20 -5.11 -13.90
N LEU A 286 13.42 -5.76 -14.75
CA LEU A 286 11.99 -5.51 -14.92
C LEU A 286 11.21 -6.76 -14.49
N ALA A 287 10.20 -6.58 -13.65
CA ALA A 287 9.25 -7.61 -13.29
C ALA A 287 7.83 -7.08 -13.52
N ALA A 288 7.06 -7.73 -14.40
CA ALA A 288 5.70 -7.28 -14.80
C ALA A 288 5.62 -5.79 -15.23
N GLY A 289 6.65 -5.28 -15.91
CA GLY A 289 6.76 -3.87 -16.30
C GLY A 289 7.18 -2.89 -15.18
N GLU A 290 7.43 -3.40 -13.97
CA GLU A 290 7.91 -2.62 -12.83
C GLU A 290 9.44 -2.69 -12.72
N PRO A 291 10.15 -1.58 -12.47
CA PRO A 291 11.58 -1.59 -12.21
C PRO A 291 11.86 -2.21 -10.82
N VAL A 292 12.86 -3.08 -10.76
CA VAL A 292 13.26 -3.83 -9.57
C VAL A 292 14.74 -3.63 -9.31
N ALA A 293 15.13 -3.50 -8.04
CA ALA A 293 16.53 -3.42 -7.63
C ALA A 293 16.76 -4.06 -6.25
N ASP A 294 18.00 -4.38 -5.96
CA ASP A 294 18.44 -4.65 -4.61
C ASP A 294 18.81 -3.33 -3.93
N LEU A 295 18.33 -3.14 -2.70
CA LEU A 295 18.50 -1.90 -1.94
C LEU A 295 19.37 -2.15 -0.72
N THR A 296 20.46 -1.38 -0.58
CA THR A 296 21.36 -1.49 0.56
C THR A 296 21.42 -0.17 1.34
N THR A 297 21.20 -0.26 2.65
CA THR A 297 21.39 0.84 3.59
C THR A 297 22.51 0.53 4.59
N ARG A 298 23.18 1.60 5.05
CA ARG A 298 24.18 1.55 6.09
C ARG A 298 23.87 2.61 7.14
N SER A 299 24.31 2.32 8.38
CA SER A 299 24.24 3.29 9.47
C SER A 299 24.82 4.64 9.05
N ALA A 300 24.03 5.70 9.20
CA ALA A 300 24.40 7.06 8.79
C ALA A 300 23.97 8.10 9.83
N THR A 301 24.67 9.22 9.85
CA THR A 301 24.24 10.40 10.59
C THR A 301 23.26 11.18 9.73
N LEU A 302 21.99 11.13 10.11
CA LEU A 302 20.92 11.81 9.41
C LEU A 302 20.87 13.31 9.76
N ARG A 303 20.38 14.11 8.82
CA ARG A 303 20.07 15.54 9.02
C ARG A 303 18.59 15.81 8.76
N GLY A 304 18.05 16.77 9.49
CA GLY A 304 16.68 17.21 9.28
C GLY A 304 16.44 17.73 7.86
N ALA A 305 15.27 17.49 7.31
CA ALA A 305 14.90 17.82 5.94
C ALA A 305 13.47 18.38 5.86
N LEU A 306 13.19 19.09 4.76
CA LEU A 306 11.82 19.43 4.37
C LEU A 306 11.31 18.36 3.39
N VAL A 307 10.21 17.71 3.76
CA VAL A 307 9.54 16.67 2.97
C VAL A 307 8.11 17.12 2.69
N GLY A 308 7.83 17.54 1.47
CA GLY A 308 6.53 18.11 1.11
C GLY A 308 6.32 18.19 -0.41
N GLY A 309 5.14 18.61 -0.84
CA GLY A 309 4.80 18.75 -2.24
C GLY A 309 4.74 17.43 -3.01
N PRO A 310 5.28 17.36 -4.23
CA PRO A 310 5.13 16.22 -5.13
C PRO A 310 5.72 14.89 -4.63
N ILE A 311 6.59 14.92 -3.61
CA ILE A 311 7.16 13.69 -3.05
C ILE A 311 6.13 12.94 -2.18
N ILE A 312 5.17 13.65 -1.56
CA ILE A 312 4.23 13.07 -0.59
C ILE A 312 3.42 11.89 -1.18
N PRO A 313 2.78 11.99 -2.36
CA PRO A 313 2.08 10.84 -2.93
C PRO A 313 2.99 9.62 -3.18
N ARG A 314 4.30 9.84 -3.34
CA ARG A 314 5.31 8.80 -3.62
C ARG A 314 5.81 8.08 -2.37
N LEU A 315 5.57 8.64 -1.16
CA LEU A 315 6.02 8.10 0.12
C LEU A 315 4.96 8.20 1.24
N ILE A 316 3.71 8.55 0.92
CA ILE A 316 2.66 8.81 1.92
C ILE A 316 2.49 7.66 2.93
N ASP A 317 2.68 6.43 2.46
CA ASP A 317 2.54 5.25 3.29
C ASP A 317 3.79 4.95 4.13
N GLU A 318 4.93 5.53 3.80
CA GLU A 318 6.22 5.40 4.49
C GLU A 318 6.46 6.51 5.53
N VAL A 319 5.58 7.53 5.60
CA VAL A 319 5.70 8.65 6.57
C VAL A 319 5.84 8.17 8.01
N PRO A 320 5.13 7.13 8.51
CA PRO A 320 5.32 6.66 9.88
C PRO A 320 6.76 6.24 10.19
N VAL A 321 7.40 5.46 9.32
CA VAL A 321 8.79 5.04 9.55
C VAL A 321 9.81 6.13 9.22
N LEU A 322 9.50 7.02 8.26
CA LEU A 322 10.32 8.22 8.00
C LEU A 322 10.35 9.15 9.23
N ALA A 323 9.23 9.26 9.96
CA ALA A 323 9.18 10.03 11.21
C ALA A 323 10.12 9.44 12.27
N VAL A 324 10.29 8.12 12.33
CA VAL A 324 11.29 7.48 13.20
C VAL A 324 12.71 7.89 12.79
N ALA A 325 13.03 7.88 11.48
CA ALA A 325 14.31 8.36 10.98
C ALA A 325 14.53 9.84 11.35
N ALA A 326 13.49 10.66 11.22
CA ALA A 326 13.53 12.08 11.55
C ALA A 326 13.80 12.35 13.05
N CYS A 327 13.27 11.52 13.94
CA CYS A 327 13.57 11.61 15.39
C CYS A 327 15.06 11.40 15.68
N MET A 328 15.76 10.59 14.89
CA MET A 328 17.18 10.29 15.04
C MET A 328 18.10 11.26 14.29
N ALA A 329 17.55 12.12 13.43
CA ALA A 329 18.32 13.06 12.61
C ALA A 329 18.83 14.25 13.44
N GLU A 330 19.93 14.89 13.02
CA GLU A 330 20.35 16.17 13.56
C GLU A 330 19.51 17.31 13.00
N GLY A 331 19.03 18.22 13.87
CA GLY A 331 18.21 19.35 13.47
C GLY A 331 16.73 19.02 13.36
N ARG A 332 16.01 19.75 12.52
CA ARG A 332 14.54 19.67 12.43
C ARG A 332 14.09 19.12 11.09
N THR A 333 13.15 18.18 11.12
CA THR A 333 12.45 17.68 9.93
C THR A 333 11.02 18.22 9.91
N ARG A 334 10.58 18.71 8.76
CA ARG A 334 9.21 19.17 8.54
C ARG A 334 8.57 18.36 7.41
N ILE A 335 7.42 17.75 7.69
CA ILE A 335 6.59 17.02 6.72
C ILE A 335 5.33 17.85 6.50
N THR A 336 5.00 18.19 5.23
CA THR A 336 3.84 19.00 4.84
C THR A 336 3.06 18.32 3.72
N ASP A 337 1.90 18.85 3.37
CA ASP A 337 1.05 18.39 2.25
C ASP A 337 0.57 16.93 2.40
N ALA A 338 0.56 16.41 3.62
CA ALA A 338 0.26 15.03 3.95
C ALA A 338 -1.11 14.84 4.65
N ALA A 339 -2.08 15.73 4.41
CA ALA A 339 -3.41 15.68 5.04
C ALA A 339 -4.13 14.34 4.86
N GLU A 340 -3.88 13.61 3.77
CA GLU A 340 -4.41 12.27 3.52
C GLU A 340 -4.02 11.24 4.61
N LEU A 341 -2.99 11.49 5.40
CA LEU A 341 -2.62 10.63 6.54
C LEU A 341 -3.69 10.59 7.62
N ARG A 342 -4.54 11.63 7.73
CA ARG A 342 -5.61 11.69 8.74
C ARG A 342 -6.79 10.76 8.48
N VAL A 343 -6.95 10.30 7.23
CA VAL A 343 -8.06 9.44 6.80
C VAL A 343 -7.62 8.06 6.33
N LYS A 344 -6.44 7.62 6.79
CA LYS A 344 -5.92 6.26 6.57
C LYS A 344 -6.53 5.26 7.57
N GLU A 345 -5.83 4.19 7.87
CA GLU A 345 -6.19 3.16 8.86
C GLU A 345 -6.45 3.78 10.25
N SER A 346 -5.63 4.76 10.60
CA SER A 346 -5.74 5.65 11.75
C SER A 346 -5.52 7.10 11.32
N ASP A 347 -5.74 8.09 12.19
CA ASP A 347 -5.15 9.42 12.01
C ASP A 347 -3.66 9.31 12.28
N ARG A 348 -2.88 9.01 11.22
CA ARG A 348 -1.43 8.76 11.33
C ARG A 348 -0.66 9.96 11.82
N ILE A 349 -1.09 11.19 11.52
CA ILE A 349 -0.43 12.41 12.02
C ILE A 349 -0.50 12.43 13.55
N ARG A 350 -1.70 12.25 14.10
CA ARG A 350 -1.91 12.18 15.55
C ARG A 350 -1.19 10.99 16.18
N SER A 351 -1.30 9.82 15.58
CA SER A 351 -0.69 8.59 16.08
C SER A 351 0.84 8.68 16.12
N ILE A 352 1.48 9.22 15.09
CA ILE A 352 2.94 9.43 15.04
C ILE A 352 3.37 10.35 16.18
N ALA A 353 2.73 11.52 16.31
CA ALA A 353 3.10 12.50 17.35
C ALA A 353 2.89 11.94 18.76
N GLY A 354 1.75 11.30 19.00
CA GLY A 354 1.43 10.75 20.31
C GLY A 354 2.30 9.56 20.69
N GLU A 355 2.46 8.58 19.79
CA GLU A 355 3.13 7.33 20.17
C GLU A 355 4.66 7.45 20.19
N LEU A 356 5.27 8.15 19.23
CA LEU A 356 6.71 8.46 19.30
C LEU A 356 7.03 9.43 20.43
N GLY A 357 6.07 10.32 20.80
CA GLY A 357 6.18 11.17 21.97
C GLY A 357 6.34 10.40 23.27
N LYS A 358 5.66 9.26 23.45
CA LYS A 358 5.83 8.37 24.61
C LYS A 358 7.24 7.78 24.69
N LEU A 359 7.90 7.58 23.54
CA LEU A 359 9.30 7.16 23.48
C LEU A 359 10.30 8.31 23.69
N GLY A 360 9.81 9.54 23.91
CA GLY A 360 10.64 10.72 24.17
C GLY A 360 10.97 11.59 22.97
N ALA A 361 10.35 11.35 21.81
CA ALA A 361 10.47 12.21 20.64
C ALA A 361 9.70 13.53 20.86
N ARG A 362 10.20 14.62 20.27
CA ARG A 362 9.54 15.94 20.27
C ARG A 362 8.94 16.20 18.89
N ILE A 363 7.62 16.04 18.81
CA ILE A 363 6.86 16.13 17.57
C ILE A 363 5.68 17.06 17.76
N THR A 364 5.52 18.03 16.86
CA THR A 364 4.37 18.94 16.82
C THR A 364 3.50 18.57 15.61
N GLU A 365 2.20 18.37 15.87
CA GLU A 365 1.22 18.16 14.81
C GLU A 365 0.95 19.47 14.04
N ALA A 366 0.82 19.34 12.71
CA ALA A 366 0.22 20.36 11.85
C ALA A 366 -1.08 19.81 11.22
N PRO A 367 -1.96 20.63 10.67
CA PRO A 367 -3.19 20.17 10.02
C PRO A 367 -2.94 19.15 8.91
N ASP A 368 -1.85 19.30 8.17
CA ASP A 368 -1.46 18.52 7.01
C ASP A 368 -0.06 17.87 7.14
N GLY A 369 0.47 17.74 8.36
CA GLY A 369 1.81 17.19 8.53
C GLY A 369 2.35 17.20 9.96
N LEU A 370 3.69 17.20 10.06
CA LEU A 370 4.43 17.07 11.31
C LEU A 370 5.68 17.96 11.29
N GLU A 371 6.03 18.50 12.45
CA GLU A 371 7.34 19.08 12.71
C GLU A 371 8.04 18.24 13.78
N ILE A 372 9.22 17.70 13.47
CA ILE A 372 9.94 16.73 14.29
C ILE A 372 11.30 17.32 14.65
N GLU A 373 11.55 17.52 15.95
CA GLU A 373 12.87 17.87 16.46
C GLU A 373 13.71 16.61 16.58
N GLY A 374 14.80 16.57 15.83
CA GLY A 374 15.72 15.43 15.83
C GLY A 374 16.67 15.39 17.03
N GLY A 375 17.59 14.41 17.02
CA GLY A 375 18.52 14.17 18.12
C GLY A 375 17.85 13.56 19.36
N ALA A 376 16.68 12.92 19.17
CA ALA A 376 15.96 12.28 20.25
C ALA A 376 16.75 11.07 20.79
N ARG A 377 16.87 10.99 22.12
CA ARG A 377 17.28 9.77 22.79
C ARG A 377 16.01 8.98 23.14
N LEU A 378 15.63 8.08 22.25
CA LEU A 378 14.44 7.28 22.44
C LEU A 378 14.60 6.32 23.63
N ARG A 379 13.53 6.15 24.40
CA ARG A 379 13.45 5.26 25.56
C ARG A 379 12.30 4.31 25.38
N GLY A 380 12.51 3.06 25.76
CA GLY A 380 11.46 2.04 25.70
C GLY A 380 10.22 2.45 26.49
N ALA A 381 9.06 2.21 25.92
CA ALA A 381 7.75 2.51 26.51
C ALA A 381 6.68 1.54 25.97
N CYS A 382 5.50 1.57 26.58
CA CYS A 382 4.31 0.92 26.03
C CYS A 382 3.61 1.90 25.06
N VAL A 383 3.46 1.47 23.82
CA VAL A 383 2.91 2.25 22.72
C VAL A 383 1.85 1.47 21.97
N GLN A 384 0.95 2.16 21.25
CA GLN A 384 -0.18 1.54 20.58
C GLN A 384 -0.14 1.78 19.07
N SER A 385 -0.40 0.74 18.30
CA SER A 385 -0.54 0.85 16.85
C SER A 385 -1.88 1.46 16.44
N GLY A 386 -2.90 1.35 17.30
CA GLY A 386 -4.28 1.72 16.96
C GLY A 386 -4.88 0.87 15.83
N GLY A 387 -4.38 -0.38 15.67
CA GLY A 387 -4.79 -1.27 14.57
C GLY A 387 -4.20 -0.89 13.20
N ASP A 388 -3.23 0.02 13.16
CA ASP A 388 -2.55 0.41 11.92
C ASP A 388 -1.20 -0.32 11.80
N HIS A 389 -1.09 -1.21 10.81
CA HIS A 389 0.09 -2.03 10.58
C HIS A 389 1.37 -1.22 10.34
N ARG A 390 1.26 -0.02 9.72
CA ARG A 390 2.42 0.84 9.46
C ARG A 390 2.89 1.54 10.74
N MET A 391 1.95 1.91 11.61
CA MET A 391 2.29 2.40 12.94
C MET A 391 2.93 1.29 13.78
N ALA A 392 2.35 0.07 13.78
CA ALA A 392 2.90 -1.06 14.52
C ALA A 392 4.37 -1.33 14.14
N MET A 393 4.67 -1.46 12.84
CA MET A 393 6.03 -1.73 12.35
C MET A 393 6.97 -0.53 12.57
N ALA A 394 6.50 0.70 12.37
CA ALA A 394 7.32 1.90 12.64
C ALA A 394 7.71 2.02 14.12
N LEU A 395 6.79 1.71 15.03
CA LEU A 395 7.06 1.69 16.47
C LEU A 395 8.01 0.56 16.86
N CYS A 396 7.91 -0.60 16.20
CA CYS A 396 8.93 -1.66 16.35
C CYS A 396 10.30 -1.16 15.90
N VAL A 397 10.41 -0.47 14.76
CA VAL A 397 11.69 0.11 14.28
C VAL A 397 12.24 1.13 15.27
N ALA A 398 11.39 1.98 15.87
CA ALA A 398 11.81 2.89 16.93
C ALA A 398 12.34 2.14 18.15
N GLY A 399 11.70 1.02 18.54
CA GLY A 399 12.14 0.14 19.62
C GLY A 399 13.51 -0.50 19.39
N LEU A 400 13.92 -0.74 18.14
CA LEU A 400 15.24 -1.29 17.80
C LEU A 400 16.41 -0.34 18.13
N VAL A 401 16.13 0.95 18.36
CA VAL A 401 17.14 1.97 18.70
C VAL A 401 16.85 2.68 20.01
N ALA A 402 15.79 2.30 20.71
CA ALA A 402 15.43 2.87 22.01
C ALA A 402 16.22 2.23 23.14
N ASP A 403 16.54 3.00 24.17
CA ASP A 403 17.12 2.50 25.43
C ASP A 403 16.03 1.76 26.24
N GLY A 404 16.26 0.48 26.56
CA GLY A 404 15.33 -0.34 27.33
C GLY A 404 14.41 -1.18 26.43
N GLU A 405 13.19 -1.43 26.91
CA GLU A 405 12.22 -2.33 26.27
C GLU A 405 11.02 -1.52 25.75
N THR A 406 10.66 -1.73 24.50
CA THR A 406 9.44 -1.16 23.90
C THR A 406 8.40 -2.27 23.74
N VAL A 407 7.18 -2.02 24.21
CA VAL A 407 6.02 -2.90 23.98
C VAL A 407 5.04 -2.21 23.06
N VAL A 408 4.80 -2.79 21.89
CA VAL A 408 3.82 -2.31 20.92
C VAL A 408 2.56 -3.13 21.06
N GLU A 409 1.42 -2.48 21.31
CA GLU A 409 0.10 -3.10 21.43
C GLU A 409 -0.66 -3.09 20.10
N ASP A 410 -1.70 -3.94 19.98
CA ASP A 410 -2.56 -4.10 18.79
C ASP A 410 -1.79 -4.49 17.52
N THR A 411 -0.83 -5.40 17.63
CA THR A 411 0.10 -5.74 16.54
C THR A 411 -0.42 -6.78 15.55
N GLU A 412 -1.60 -7.35 15.76
CA GLU A 412 -2.22 -8.32 14.85
C GLU A 412 -2.39 -7.75 13.43
N CYS A 413 -2.61 -6.44 13.34
CA CYS A 413 -2.73 -5.71 12.07
C CYS A 413 -1.51 -5.86 11.14
N ILE A 414 -0.32 -6.23 11.63
CA ILE A 414 0.88 -6.49 10.81
C ILE A 414 0.60 -7.58 9.77
N ARG A 415 -0.23 -8.56 10.11
CA ARG A 415 -0.62 -9.67 9.20
C ARG A 415 -1.36 -9.21 7.95
N THR A 416 -1.91 -8.01 7.94
CA THR A 416 -2.61 -7.45 6.77
C THR A 416 -1.67 -7.09 5.62
N SER A 417 -0.35 -6.93 5.89
CA SER A 417 0.63 -6.52 4.88
C SER A 417 2.02 -7.17 4.98
N TYR A 418 2.46 -7.60 6.19
CA TYR A 418 3.79 -8.18 6.38
C TYR A 418 3.79 -9.29 7.44
N PRO A 419 3.20 -10.46 7.15
CA PRO A 419 3.06 -11.54 8.14
C PRO A 419 4.39 -12.09 8.69
N GLY A 420 5.51 -11.94 7.99
CA GLY A 420 6.84 -12.41 8.43
C GLY A 420 7.75 -11.34 9.05
N PHE A 421 7.20 -10.16 9.44
CA PHE A 421 7.99 -9.03 9.92
C PHE A 421 8.90 -9.36 11.11
N VAL A 422 8.36 -10.02 12.14
CA VAL A 422 9.11 -10.39 13.35
C VAL A 422 10.28 -11.31 13.03
N ASP A 423 10.05 -12.34 12.21
CA ASP A 423 11.08 -13.30 11.81
C ASP A 423 12.18 -12.63 10.99
N THR A 424 11.79 -11.73 10.07
CA THR A 424 12.74 -10.98 9.24
C THR A 424 13.65 -10.10 10.08
N VAL A 425 13.10 -9.37 11.05
CA VAL A 425 13.91 -8.51 11.94
C VAL A 425 14.84 -9.35 12.82
N ASN A 426 14.35 -10.45 13.37
CA ASN A 426 15.17 -11.37 14.19
C ASN A 426 16.30 -12.03 13.39
N ALA A 427 16.05 -12.39 12.13
CA ALA A 427 17.09 -12.91 11.22
C ALA A 427 18.21 -11.88 11.00
N LEU A 428 17.87 -10.61 10.74
CA LEU A 428 18.85 -9.53 10.59
C LEU A 428 19.61 -9.22 11.88
N ALA A 429 18.97 -9.39 13.04
CA ALA A 429 19.60 -9.20 14.35
C ALA A 429 20.50 -10.38 14.77
N GLY A 430 20.31 -11.56 14.18
CA GLY A 430 20.96 -12.80 14.62
C GLY A 430 20.57 -13.23 16.05
N THR A 431 19.56 -12.59 16.62
CA THR A 431 19.06 -12.84 17.98
C THR A 431 17.57 -12.54 18.05
N ARG A 432 16.90 -13.09 19.04
CA ARG A 432 15.48 -12.80 19.29
C ARG A 432 15.30 -11.44 20.00
N CYS A 433 15.36 -10.37 19.22
CA CYS A 433 15.20 -9.01 19.73
C CYS A 433 13.75 -8.48 19.60
N VAL A 434 12.91 -9.16 18.83
CA VAL A 434 11.48 -8.90 18.65
C VAL A 434 10.70 -10.16 19.00
N GLU A 435 9.74 -10.05 19.90
CA GLU A 435 8.98 -11.19 20.42
C GLU A 435 7.48 -10.88 20.42
N GLU A 436 6.67 -11.76 19.84
CA GLU A 436 5.23 -11.74 20.01
C GLU A 436 4.87 -12.15 21.45
N LEU A 437 4.02 -11.36 22.11
CA LEU A 437 3.48 -11.63 23.42
C LEU A 437 1.99 -11.99 23.31
N PRO A 438 1.48 -12.87 24.18
CA PRO A 438 0.06 -13.25 24.21
C PRO A 438 -0.87 -12.08 24.57
#